data_55316566760abc0c7e8a0ab993c90d4d
#
_entry.id   55316566760abc0c7e8a0ab993c90d4d
#
_cell.length_a   1.000
_cell.length_b   1.000
_cell.length_c   1.000
_cell.angle_alpha   90.00
_cell.angle_beta   90.00
_cell.angle_gamma   90.00
#
_symmetry.space_group_name_H-M   'P 1'
#
loop_
_entity.id
_entity.type
_entity.pdbx_description
1 polymer ?
#
loop_
_entity_poly.entity_id
_entity_poly.type
_entity_poly.pdbx_seq_one_letter_code
_entity_poly.pdbx_strand_id
1 'polypeptide(L)'
;MDDLWGLARSLWGGEPLPIGFQSSTRAICACYIKQIPCTLAICGRFGVGPVCGKPQKEKIMAVVSMRQMLEAGVHFGHQTRRWNPKMKQFIFGERNGIHIINLDQTLERIEVAYGFVRDLVANGGTVLFVGTKKQAQDPIRSYAEKTGMYYVNERWLGGMLTNFETISKRVAKMQEYERMMASGEFEAMPKKEALLLTRELDKLQKNLSGISHLARRPDAIFVLDTVKEHIAVTEANKLGIPVIAVVDSNVDPDLIQFPIPGNDDAIRSNDLLTRVISEAIIEGRFIAQKRNPAAAATEVVAVERTAEENAAFEAQQADARRQAAEAQASREARLSAPKPADQPAAE
;
A
#
# COMPACT_ATOMS: atom_id res chain seq x y z
N MET A 1 -46.51 18.91 17.50
CA MET A 1 -45.28 18.69 16.68
C MET A 1 -45.58 18.87 15.19
N ASP A 2 -46.49 19.78 14.85
CA ASP A 2 -47.03 19.94 13.48
C ASP A 2 -46.66 21.26 12.78
N ASP A 3 -45.72 22.05 13.35
CA ASP A 3 -45.43 23.41 12.84
C ASP A 3 -44.08 23.59 12.14
N LEU A 4 -43.33 22.52 11.86
CA LEU A 4 -42.03 22.61 11.17
C LEU A 4 -42.06 22.23 9.68
N TRP A 5 -43.22 21.81 9.14
CA TRP A 5 -43.33 21.45 7.72
C TRP A 5 -43.88 22.56 6.83
N GLY A 6 -44.29 23.70 7.43
CA GLY A 6 -44.86 24.85 6.71
C GLY A 6 -43.87 25.80 6.05
N LEU A 7 -42.61 25.83 6.50
CA LEU A 7 -41.62 26.82 6.08
C LEU A 7 -40.66 26.36 4.96
N ALA A 8 -40.70 25.11 4.56
CA ALA A 8 -39.81 24.56 3.51
C ALA A 8 -40.42 24.66 2.08
N ARG A 9 -41.66 25.08 1.93
CA ARG A 9 -42.35 25.13 0.62
C ARG A 9 -42.27 26.46 -0.13
N SER A 10 -41.74 27.50 0.47
CA SER A 10 -41.80 28.85 -0.16
C SER A 10 -40.49 29.33 -0.80
N LEU A 11 -39.43 28.53 -0.85
CA LEU A 11 -38.13 28.97 -1.34
C LEU A 11 -37.55 28.23 -2.56
N TRP A 12 -38.27 27.24 -3.12
CA TRP A 12 -37.78 26.61 -4.36
C TRP A 12 -38.95 26.41 -5.33
N GLY A 13 -38.92 27.28 -6.36
CA GLY A 13 -39.80 27.20 -7.54
C GLY A 13 -39.57 25.86 -8.26
N GLY A 14 -40.70 25.27 -8.68
CA GLY A 14 -40.78 23.94 -9.25
C GLY A 14 -40.11 23.81 -10.61
N GLU A 15 -39.23 22.84 -10.73
CA GLU A 15 -39.04 22.09 -11.97
C GLU A 15 -38.65 20.64 -11.60
N PRO A 16 -39.16 19.62 -12.33
CA PRO A 16 -38.87 18.21 -12.03
C PRO A 16 -37.47 17.83 -12.55
N LEU A 17 -36.64 17.31 -11.64
CA LEU A 17 -35.31 16.77 -11.98
C LEU A 17 -35.44 15.45 -12.76
N PRO A 18 -34.60 15.22 -13.77
CA PRO A 18 -34.59 14.00 -14.58
C PRO A 18 -34.11 12.78 -13.77
N ILE A 19 -34.86 11.70 -13.93
CA ILE A 19 -34.60 10.36 -13.42
C ILE A 19 -33.30 9.84 -14.02
N GLY A 20 -32.31 9.53 -13.19
CA GLY A 20 -31.14 8.75 -13.60
C GLY A 20 -29.81 9.15 -12.99
N PHE A 21 -29.66 8.94 -11.68
CA PHE A 21 -28.32 8.88 -11.10
C PHE A 21 -28.23 7.73 -10.10
N GLN A 22 -27.51 6.70 -10.53
CA GLN A 22 -27.25 5.50 -9.73
C GLN A 22 -26.36 5.85 -8.53
N SER A 23 -26.95 5.93 -7.35
CA SER A 23 -26.26 6.01 -6.06
C SER A 23 -26.11 4.62 -5.45
N SER A 24 -25.30 3.75 -6.07
CA SER A 24 -25.12 2.38 -5.57
C SER A 24 -23.94 2.20 -4.61
N THR A 25 -23.04 3.18 -4.52
CA THR A 25 -21.78 3.03 -3.77
C THR A 25 -21.79 3.58 -2.34
N ARG A 26 -22.75 4.45 -1.99
CA ARG A 26 -22.83 5.01 -0.62
C ARG A 26 -23.63 4.15 0.37
N ALA A 27 -24.47 3.26 -0.09
CA ALA A 27 -25.31 2.43 0.77
C ALA A 27 -24.53 1.23 1.38
N ILE A 28 -23.48 0.74 0.71
CA ILE A 28 -22.71 -0.43 1.18
C ILE A 28 -21.79 -0.07 2.35
N CYS A 29 -21.26 1.17 2.37
CA CYS A 29 -20.34 1.59 3.43
C CYS A 29 -21.04 1.88 4.77
N ALA A 30 -22.33 2.29 4.75
CA ALA A 30 -23.07 2.63 5.96
C ALA A 30 -23.57 1.41 6.75
N CYS A 31 -23.75 0.26 6.10
CA CYS A 31 -24.21 -0.96 6.78
C CYS A 31 -23.08 -1.71 7.51
N TYR A 32 -21.79 -1.48 7.14
CA TYR A 32 -20.67 -2.15 7.78
C TYR A 32 -20.20 -1.50 9.08
N ILE A 33 -20.54 -0.22 9.29
CA ILE A 33 -20.04 0.58 10.44
C ILE A 33 -21.00 0.58 11.64
N LYS A 34 -22.27 0.21 11.45
CA LYS A 34 -23.25 0.14 12.56
C LYS A 34 -23.83 -1.26 12.67
N GLN A 35 -23.41 -2.00 13.68
CA GLN A 35 -24.13 -3.16 14.22
C GLN A 35 -25.46 -2.67 14.83
N ILE A 36 -26.42 -2.28 14.00
CA ILE A 36 -27.79 -1.98 14.44
C ILE A 36 -28.62 -3.21 14.10
N PRO A 37 -29.24 -3.87 15.08
CA PRO A 37 -30.18 -4.95 14.79
C PRO A 37 -31.34 -4.38 13.97
N CYS A 38 -31.57 -4.94 12.80
CA CYS A 38 -32.67 -4.61 11.93
C CYS A 38 -33.98 -5.03 12.61
N THR A 39 -34.57 -4.17 13.45
CA THR A 39 -35.90 -4.37 13.99
C THR A 39 -36.94 -3.81 13.03
N LEU A 40 -37.73 -4.74 12.50
CA LEU A 40 -39.09 -4.61 12.04
C LEU A 40 -39.67 -3.16 11.92
N ALA A 41 -39.69 -2.62 10.73
CA ALA A 41 -40.84 -1.88 10.22
C ALA A 41 -40.67 -1.64 8.72
N ILE A 42 -41.68 -1.94 7.95
CA ILE A 42 -41.84 -1.77 6.50
C ILE A 42 -41.39 -2.98 5.64
N CYS A 43 -42.03 -4.12 5.79
CA CYS A 43 -42.11 -5.13 4.75
C CYS A 43 -43.47 -5.81 4.77
N GLY A 44 -44.47 -5.06 4.38
CA GLY A 44 -45.84 -5.57 4.24
C GLY A 44 -46.45 -5.09 2.94
N ARG A 45 -46.03 -5.64 1.79
CA ARG A 45 -46.87 -5.63 0.57
C ARG A 45 -46.29 -6.27 -0.69
N PHE A 46 -45.23 -7.05 -0.63
CA PHE A 46 -44.88 -7.93 -1.75
C PHE A 46 -44.46 -9.28 -1.17
N GLY A 47 -45.20 -10.33 -1.52
CA GLY A 47 -45.08 -11.69 -1.01
C GLY A 47 -43.84 -12.45 -1.48
N VAL A 48 -42.68 -11.94 -1.15
CA VAL A 48 -41.38 -12.65 -1.25
C VAL A 48 -40.97 -12.88 0.19
N GLY A 49 -41.05 -14.12 0.65
CA GLY A 49 -40.67 -14.52 1.98
C GLY A 49 -39.26 -14.05 2.32
N PRO A 50 -38.96 -13.70 3.60
CA PRO A 50 -37.66 -13.28 4.01
C PRO A 50 -36.69 -14.46 3.91
N VAL A 51 -35.89 -14.48 2.85
CA VAL A 51 -34.68 -15.30 2.82
C VAL A 51 -33.66 -14.57 3.70
N CYS A 52 -33.91 -14.59 5.01
CA CYS A 52 -32.90 -14.24 6.00
C CYS A 52 -31.96 -15.45 6.15
N GLY A 53 -31.19 -15.72 5.13
CA GLY A 53 -30.02 -16.58 5.24
C GLY A 53 -29.07 -15.86 6.20
N LYS A 54 -28.88 -16.42 7.41
CA LYS A 54 -27.73 -16.04 8.24
C LYS A 54 -26.51 -16.09 7.31
N PRO A 55 -25.64 -15.05 7.28
CA PRO A 55 -24.42 -15.15 6.54
C PRO A 55 -23.73 -16.43 7.05
N GLN A 56 -23.69 -17.45 6.21
CA GLN A 56 -22.83 -18.59 6.48
C GLN A 56 -21.44 -17.99 6.60
N LYS A 57 -20.87 -18.04 7.81
CA LYS A 57 -19.44 -17.87 8.00
C LYS A 57 -18.80 -18.98 7.17
N GLU A 58 -18.56 -18.68 5.90
CA GLU A 58 -17.62 -19.48 5.13
C GLU A 58 -16.37 -19.53 5.99
N LYS A 59 -16.00 -20.73 6.38
CA LYS A 59 -14.82 -21.01 7.16
C LYS A 59 -13.64 -20.63 6.28
N ILE A 60 -13.30 -19.35 6.29
CA ILE A 60 -12.09 -18.81 5.64
C ILE A 60 -10.98 -19.62 6.31
N MET A 61 -10.26 -20.40 5.51
CA MET A 61 -9.09 -21.13 5.97
C MET A 61 -8.21 -20.12 6.70
N ALA A 62 -7.85 -20.40 7.94
CA ALA A 62 -7.08 -19.50 8.78
C ALA A 62 -5.83 -19.06 8.01
N VAL A 63 -5.82 -17.82 7.55
CA VAL A 63 -4.78 -17.23 6.71
C VAL A 63 -3.43 -17.29 7.43
N VAL A 64 -3.47 -17.24 8.78
CA VAL A 64 -2.28 -17.33 9.65
C VAL A 64 -2.59 -18.21 10.85
N SER A 65 -1.67 -19.10 11.21
CA SER A 65 -1.80 -19.89 12.43
C SER A 65 -1.32 -19.10 13.66
N MET A 66 -1.93 -19.35 14.82
CA MET A 66 -1.51 -18.81 16.12
C MET A 66 -0.01 -19.04 16.38
N ARG A 67 0.51 -20.18 15.98
CA ARG A 67 1.91 -20.54 16.13
C ARG A 67 2.83 -19.62 15.33
N GLN A 68 2.48 -19.31 14.09
CA GLN A 68 3.25 -18.37 13.25
C GLN A 68 3.30 -16.97 13.86
N MET A 69 2.19 -16.50 14.44
CA MET A 69 2.16 -15.19 15.11
C MET A 69 3.03 -15.17 16.37
N LEU A 70 3.05 -16.26 17.15
CA LEU A 70 3.93 -16.39 18.31
C LEU A 70 5.41 -16.39 17.89
N GLU A 71 5.77 -17.15 16.85
CA GLU A 71 7.13 -17.23 16.32
C GLU A 71 7.60 -15.89 15.72
N ALA A 72 6.69 -15.14 15.09
CA ALA A 72 6.96 -13.80 14.57
C ALA A 72 7.03 -12.72 15.68
N GLY A 73 6.56 -13.02 16.89
CA GLY A 73 6.58 -12.08 18.01
C GLY A 73 5.53 -10.98 17.94
N VAL A 74 4.39 -11.24 17.29
CA VAL A 74 3.25 -10.32 17.17
C VAL A 74 2.64 -9.97 18.52
N HIS A 75 2.74 -10.87 19.51
CA HIS A 75 2.16 -10.73 20.84
C HIS A 75 2.89 -9.75 21.75
N PHE A 76 4.10 -9.30 21.40
CA PHE A 76 4.81 -8.33 22.22
C PHE A 76 4.27 -6.92 21.96
N GLY A 77 3.97 -6.21 23.03
CA GLY A 77 3.64 -4.80 22.99
C GLY A 77 4.77 -3.94 23.57
N HIS A 78 4.49 -2.68 23.80
CA HIS A 78 5.41 -1.72 24.40
C HIS A 78 5.46 -1.85 25.92
N GLN A 79 6.40 -1.12 26.52
CA GLN A 79 6.54 -1.02 27.98
C GLN A 79 5.26 -0.46 28.63
N THR A 80 4.93 -0.94 29.83
CA THR A 80 3.74 -0.57 30.60
C THR A 80 3.60 0.94 30.85
N ARG A 81 4.70 1.70 30.85
CA ARG A 81 4.68 3.17 31.00
C ARG A 81 4.12 3.92 29.80
N ARG A 82 4.13 3.31 28.60
CA ARG A 82 3.78 3.96 27.33
C ARG A 82 2.44 3.48 26.77
N TRP A 83 1.63 2.82 27.55
CA TRP A 83 0.40 2.25 27.06
C TRP A 83 -0.75 3.27 26.97
N ASN A 84 -1.70 3.01 26.07
CA ASN A 84 -2.94 3.74 25.98
C ASN A 84 -4.05 2.97 26.72
N PRO A 85 -4.79 3.58 27.67
CA PRO A 85 -5.88 2.91 28.40
C PRO A 85 -6.97 2.30 27.50
N LYS A 86 -7.21 2.88 26.32
CA LYS A 86 -8.18 2.35 25.35
C LYS A 86 -7.77 0.99 24.75
N MET A 87 -6.48 0.67 24.79
CA MET A 87 -5.95 -0.61 24.34
C MET A 87 -6.18 -1.75 25.33
N LYS A 88 -6.72 -1.47 26.53
CA LYS A 88 -6.99 -2.48 27.57
C LYS A 88 -7.75 -3.70 27.05
N GLN A 89 -8.68 -3.51 26.12
CA GLN A 89 -9.47 -4.59 25.52
C GLN A 89 -8.63 -5.59 24.72
N PHE A 90 -7.47 -5.18 24.15
CA PHE A 90 -6.60 -6.00 23.33
C PHE A 90 -5.40 -6.57 24.10
N ILE A 91 -5.22 -6.16 25.35
CA ILE A 91 -4.09 -6.61 26.18
C ILE A 91 -4.52 -7.84 26.97
N PHE A 92 -3.77 -8.92 26.82
CA PHE A 92 -3.94 -10.15 27.60
C PHE A 92 -3.42 -10.02 29.04
N GLY A 93 -2.26 -9.36 29.20
CA GLY A 93 -1.62 -9.18 30.47
C GLY A 93 -0.28 -8.47 30.36
N GLU A 94 0.50 -8.50 31.46
CA GLU A 94 1.87 -7.98 31.45
C GLU A 94 2.87 -9.03 31.93
N ARG A 95 4.08 -8.99 31.38
CA ARG A 95 5.19 -9.81 31.79
C ARG A 95 6.49 -9.01 31.68
N ASN A 96 7.26 -8.97 32.75
CA ASN A 96 8.54 -8.24 32.81
C ASN A 96 8.42 -6.75 32.42
N GLY A 97 7.30 -6.10 32.76
CA GLY A 97 7.07 -4.68 32.43
C GLY A 97 6.73 -4.40 30.95
N ILE A 98 6.38 -5.44 30.19
CA ILE A 98 5.95 -5.34 28.79
C ILE A 98 4.52 -5.89 28.69
N HIS A 99 3.64 -5.19 27.97
CA HIS A 99 2.30 -5.68 27.67
C HIS A 99 2.34 -6.84 26.67
N ILE A 100 1.46 -7.80 26.89
CA ILE A 100 1.24 -8.94 25.96
C ILE A 100 -0.11 -8.73 25.31
N ILE A 101 -0.12 -8.73 23.97
CA ILE A 101 -1.32 -8.57 23.14
C ILE A 101 -2.03 -9.91 23.02
N ASN A 102 -3.36 -9.89 23.06
CA ASN A 102 -4.20 -11.07 22.88
C ASN A 102 -4.28 -11.48 21.42
N LEU A 103 -3.64 -12.60 21.06
CA LEU A 103 -3.57 -13.09 19.69
C LEU A 103 -4.89 -13.65 19.15
N ASP A 104 -5.81 -14.11 20.03
CA ASP A 104 -7.14 -14.56 19.56
C ASP A 104 -7.91 -13.40 18.93
N GLN A 105 -7.90 -12.23 19.58
CA GLN A 105 -8.50 -11.02 19.03
C GLN A 105 -7.76 -10.52 17.78
N THR A 106 -6.43 -10.68 17.76
CA THR A 106 -5.65 -10.34 16.57
C THR A 106 -6.07 -11.16 15.36
N LEU A 107 -6.29 -12.48 15.54
CA LEU A 107 -6.79 -13.35 14.47
C LEU A 107 -8.15 -12.89 13.94
N GLU A 108 -9.11 -12.65 14.83
CA GLU A 108 -10.44 -12.18 14.43
C GLU A 108 -10.37 -10.86 13.64
N ARG A 109 -9.52 -9.93 14.07
CA ARG A 109 -9.34 -8.65 13.39
C ARG A 109 -8.62 -8.77 12.07
N ILE A 110 -7.64 -9.66 11.96
CA ILE A 110 -6.98 -9.98 10.70
C ILE A 110 -7.98 -10.55 9.69
N GLU A 111 -8.85 -11.49 10.10
CA GLU A 111 -9.86 -12.06 9.20
C GLU A 111 -10.82 -10.99 8.66
N VAL A 112 -11.26 -10.07 9.51
CA VAL A 112 -12.12 -8.94 9.10
C VAL A 112 -11.39 -8.02 8.12
N ALA A 113 -10.14 -7.64 8.43
CA ALA A 113 -9.33 -6.79 7.57
C ALA A 113 -9.02 -7.46 6.22
N TYR A 114 -8.70 -8.76 6.24
CA TYR A 114 -8.46 -9.57 5.05
C TYR A 114 -9.67 -9.59 4.11
N GLY A 115 -10.86 -9.91 4.66
CA GLY A 115 -12.10 -9.90 3.89
C GLY A 115 -12.39 -8.54 3.27
N PHE A 116 -12.20 -7.45 4.03
CA PHE A 116 -12.39 -6.09 3.54
C PHE A 116 -11.44 -5.76 2.39
N VAL A 117 -10.13 -6.03 2.53
CA VAL A 117 -9.12 -5.75 1.49
C VAL A 117 -9.39 -6.55 0.23
N ARG A 118 -9.68 -7.86 0.38
CA ARG A 118 -10.02 -8.75 -0.73
C ARG A 118 -11.21 -8.22 -1.53
N ASP A 119 -12.29 -7.86 -0.85
CA ASP A 119 -13.52 -7.37 -1.50
C ASP A 119 -13.33 -5.99 -2.14
N LEU A 120 -12.54 -5.12 -1.51
CA LEU A 120 -12.17 -3.81 -2.06
C LEU A 120 -11.38 -3.98 -3.37
N VAL A 121 -10.37 -4.83 -3.38
CA VAL A 121 -9.53 -5.07 -4.57
C VAL A 121 -10.31 -5.83 -5.64
N ALA A 122 -11.19 -6.77 -5.27
CA ALA A 122 -12.08 -7.45 -6.21
C ALA A 122 -13.01 -6.49 -6.97
N ASN A 123 -13.29 -5.31 -6.40
CA ASN A 123 -14.04 -4.23 -7.04
C ASN A 123 -13.15 -3.20 -7.77
N GLY A 124 -11.86 -3.47 -7.92
CA GLY A 124 -10.89 -2.60 -8.59
C GLY A 124 -10.38 -1.45 -7.72
N GLY A 125 -10.51 -1.56 -6.40
CA GLY A 125 -9.95 -0.60 -5.45
C GLY A 125 -8.43 -0.72 -5.31
N THR A 126 -7.80 0.39 -4.93
CA THR A 126 -6.35 0.49 -4.74
C THR A 126 -6.00 0.66 -3.27
N VAL A 127 -4.95 -0.01 -2.83
CA VAL A 127 -4.44 0.04 -1.45
C VAL A 127 -3.08 0.72 -1.43
N LEU A 128 -2.87 1.67 -0.52
CA LEU A 128 -1.59 2.32 -0.29
C LEU A 128 -0.95 1.75 0.98
N PHE A 129 0.24 1.18 0.84
CA PHE A 129 1.04 0.71 1.97
C PHE A 129 1.87 1.84 2.55
N VAL A 130 1.83 2.00 3.88
CA VAL A 130 2.53 3.07 4.59
C VAL A 130 3.31 2.52 5.77
N GLY A 131 4.61 2.84 5.83
CA GLY A 131 5.44 2.51 6.97
C GLY A 131 6.85 3.02 6.80
N THR A 132 7.18 4.04 7.57
CA THR A 132 8.48 4.73 7.51
C THR A 132 9.46 4.26 8.59
N LYS A 133 9.04 3.32 9.45
CA LYS A 133 9.89 2.70 10.44
C LYS A 133 10.93 1.81 9.75
N LYS A 134 12.19 1.84 10.16
CA LYS A 134 13.26 1.05 9.52
C LYS A 134 12.93 -0.45 9.43
N GLN A 135 12.22 -0.98 10.43
CA GLN A 135 11.77 -2.36 10.48
C GLN A 135 10.62 -2.68 9.50
N ALA A 136 9.94 -1.64 9.02
CA ALA A 136 8.78 -1.75 8.14
C ALA A 136 9.11 -1.46 6.66
N GLN A 137 10.22 -0.75 6.38
CA GLN A 137 10.57 -0.25 5.05
C GLN A 137 10.70 -1.37 4.01
N ASP A 138 11.51 -2.39 4.32
CA ASP A 138 11.80 -3.48 3.40
C ASP A 138 10.59 -4.40 3.14
N PRO A 139 9.84 -4.87 4.17
CA PRO A 139 8.62 -5.63 3.97
C PRO A 139 7.59 -4.88 3.11
N ILE A 140 7.32 -3.62 3.42
CA ILE A 140 6.35 -2.81 2.68
C ILE A 140 6.73 -2.71 1.20
N ARG A 141 7.97 -2.36 0.91
CA ARG A 141 8.45 -2.25 -0.47
C ARG A 141 8.30 -3.58 -1.21
N SER A 142 8.83 -4.66 -0.64
CA SER A 142 8.83 -5.98 -1.26
C SER A 142 7.41 -6.50 -1.58
N TYR A 143 6.47 -6.36 -0.64
CA TYR A 143 5.10 -6.85 -0.85
C TYR A 143 4.27 -5.91 -1.71
N ALA A 144 4.48 -4.60 -1.65
CA ALA A 144 3.82 -3.65 -2.53
C ALA A 144 4.25 -3.86 -4.00
N GLU A 145 5.55 -4.04 -4.26
CA GLU A 145 6.07 -4.36 -5.61
C GLU A 145 5.50 -5.70 -6.12
N LYS A 146 5.45 -6.74 -5.30
CA LYS A 146 4.85 -8.05 -5.66
C LYS A 146 3.37 -7.94 -6.01
N THR A 147 2.63 -7.10 -5.30
CA THR A 147 1.20 -6.90 -5.55
C THR A 147 0.92 -5.83 -6.58
N GLY A 148 1.94 -5.07 -7.05
CA GLY A 148 1.77 -3.92 -7.92
C GLY A 148 0.91 -2.82 -7.31
N MET A 149 0.92 -2.69 -5.99
CA MET A 149 0.27 -1.63 -5.24
C MET A 149 1.26 -0.53 -4.89
N TYR A 150 0.73 0.61 -4.47
CA TYR A 150 1.52 1.78 -4.13
C TYR A 150 2.04 1.71 -2.70
N TYR A 151 3.20 2.34 -2.45
CA TYR A 151 3.79 2.35 -1.10
C TYR A 151 4.50 3.66 -0.77
N VAL A 152 4.63 3.93 0.53
CA VAL A 152 5.44 5.01 1.10
C VAL A 152 6.27 4.40 2.24
N ASN A 153 7.57 4.27 2.02
CA ASN A 153 8.48 3.61 2.97
C ASN A 153 9.52 4.52 3.63
N GLU A 154 9.77 5.73 3.10
CA GLU A 154 10.82 6.61 3.64
C GLU A 154 10.24 7.70 4.56
N ARG A 155 9.40 8.56 4.01
CA ARG A 155 8.79 9.65 4.76
C ARG A 155 7.43 10.02 4.21
N TRP A 156 6.44 10.08 5.08
CA TRP A 156 5.15 10.67 4.73
C TRP A 156 5.28 12.18 4.54
N LEU A 157 4.90 12.67 3.38
CA LEU A 157 4.84 14.10 3.11
C LEU A 157 3.46 14.63 3.49
N GLY A 158 3.39 15.63 4.35
CA GLY A 158 2.12 16.26 4.71
C GLY A 158 1.38 16.75 3.47
N GLY A 159 0.08 16.46 3.38
CA GLY A 159 -0.74 16.78 2.21
C GLY A 159 -0.74 15.72 1.11
N MET A 160 -0.16 14.55 1.33
CA MET A 160 -0.06 13.50 0.30
C MET A 160 -1.44 13.04 -0.18
N LEU A 161 -2.43 13.01 0.69
CA LEU A 161 -3.82 12.69 0.34
C LEU A 161 -4.69 13.93 0.21
N THR A 162 -4.57 14.88 1.12
CA THR A 162 -5.41 16.06 1.16
C THR A 162 -5.07 17.05 0.05
N ASN A 163 -3.79 17.20 -0.27
CA ASN A 163 -3.30 18.05 -1.36
C ASN A 163 -2.65 17.22 -2.49
N PHE A 164 -3.39 16.21 -2.95
CA PHE A 164 -2.92 15.25 -3.95
C PHE A 164 -2.46 15.92 -5.25
N GLU A 165 -3.12 17.00 -5.69
CA GLU A 165 -2.75 17.74 -6.90
C GLU A 165 -1.31 18.28 -6.84
N THR A 166 -0.89 18.83 -5.70
CA THR A 166 0.48 19.34 -5.54
C THR A 166 1.49 18.19 -5.52
N ILE A 167 1.14 17.06 -4.92
CA ILE A 167 2.00 15.87 -4.93
C ILE A 167 2.13 15.31 -6.35
N SER A 168 1.04 15.23 -7.09
CA SER A 168 1.05 14.79 -8.50
C SER A 168 1.97 15.66 -9.37
N LYS A 169 1.94 16.99 -9.19
CA LYS A 169 2.88 17.91 -9.88
C LYS A 169 4.34 17.63 -9.50
N ARG A 170 4.63 17.23 -8.26
CA ARG A 170 5.99 16.84 -7.85
C ARG A 170 6.41 15.49 -8.42
N VAL A 171 5.49 14.54 -8.53
CA VAL A 171 5.72 13.26 -9.21
C VAL A 171 6.01 13.50 -10.71
N ALA A 172 5.23 14.35 -11.37
CA ALA A 172 5.47 14.72 -12.76
C ALA A 172 6.87 15.36 -12.96
N LYS A 173 7.29 16.24 -12.03
CA LYS A 173 8.63 16.84 -12.05
C LYS A 173 9.74 15.80 -11.86
N MET A 174 9.53 14.80 -11.00
CA MET A 174 10.47 13.69 -10.83
C MET A 174 10.63 12.91 -12.14
N GLN A 175 9.51 12.55 -12.78
CA GLN A 175 9.52 11.86 -14.09
C GLN A 175 10.14 12.68 -15.22
N GLU A 176 9.99 14.00 -15.16
CA GLU A 176 10.66 14.92 -16.10
C GLU A 176 12.18 14.86 -15.92
N TYR A 177 12.67 14.95 -14.70
CA TYR A 177 14.10 14.84 -14.41
C TYR A 177 14.68 13.45 -14.79
N GLU A 178 13.94 12.38 -14.59
CA GLU A 178 14.33 11.04 -15.04
C GLU A 178 14.47 10.97 -16.56
N ARG A 179 13.54 11.59 -17.29
CA ARG A 179 13.62 11.70 -18.76
C ARG A 179 14.82 12.54 -19.23
N MET A 180 15.06 13.69 -18.59
CA MET A 180 16.22 14.54 -18.88
C MET A 180 17.55 13.81 -18.60
N MET A 181 17.60 12.96 -17.57
CA MET A 181 18.77 12.12 -17.28
C MET A 181 18.96 11.06 -18.35
N ALA A 182 17.89 10.40 -18.78
CA ALA A 182 17.93 9.38 -19.82
C ALA A 182 18.25 9.95 -21.22
N SER A 183 17.86 11.20 -21.52
CA SER A 183 18.18 11.89 -22.79
C SER A 183 19.60 12.43 -22.86
N GLY A 184 20.36 12.40 -21.72
CA GLY A 184 21.71 12.95 -21.66
C GLY A 184 21.79 14.47 -21.53
N GLU A 185 20.68 15.17 -21.31
CA GLU A 185 20.63 16.62 -21.16
C GLU A 185 21.48 17.10 -19.94
N PHE A 186 21.61 16.27 -18.90
CA PHE A 186 22.45 16.57 -17.73
C PHE A 186 23.95 16.66 -18.09
N GLU A 187 24.41 15.96 -19.11
CA GLU A 187 25.80 16.03 -19.58
C GLU A 187 26.08 17.32 -20.35
N ALA A 188 25.08 17.88 -21.02
CA ALA A 188 25.16 19.16 -21.76
C ALA A 188 25.13 20.38 -20.83
N MET A 189 24.67 20.23 -19.58
CA MET A 189 24.57 21.33 -18.59
C MET A 189 25.89 21.59 -17.87
N PRO A 190 26.09 22.80 -17.29
CA PRO A 190 27.20 23.08 -16.40
C PRO A 190 27.24 22.08 -15.23
N LYS A 191 28.40 21.50 -14.90
CA LYS A 191 28.58 20.48 -13.87
C LYS A 191 27.92 20.82 -12.51
N LYS A 192 27.91 22.11 -12.12
CA LYS A 192 27.31 22.58 -10.88
C LYS A 192 25.78 22.43 -10.90
N GLU A 193 25.14 22.77 -12.01
CA GLU A 193 23.69 22.69 -12.17
C GLU A 193 23.24 21.22 -12.28
N ALA A 194 23.92 20.42 -13.08
CA ALA A 194 23.68 18.99 -13.18
C ALA A 194 23.73 18.30 -11.80
N LEU A 195 24.74 18.64 -10.96
CA LEU A 195 24.85 18.09 -9.62
C LEU A 195 23.70 18.50 -8.69
N LEU A 196 23.19 19.73 -8.80
CA LEU A 196 22.06 20.20 -8.00
C LEU A 196 20.77 19.47 -8.41
N LEU A 197 20.52 19.32 -9.72
CA LEU A 197 19.36 18.59 -10.24
C LEU A 197 19.42 17.10 -9.88
N THR A 198 20.59 16.47 -9.97
CA THR A 198 20.75 15.07 -9.56
C THR A 198 20.41 14.89 -8.07
N ARG A 199 20.89 15.76 -7.20
CA ARG A 199 20.56 15.71 -5.75
C ARG A 199 19.08 15.96 -5.47
N GLU A 200 18.42 16.80 -6.27
CA GLU A 200 16.98 17.04 -6.16
C GLU A 200 16.22 15.78 -6.62
N LEU A 201 16.63 15.17 -7.73
CA LEU A 201 16.07 13.92 -8.24
C LEU A 201 16.19 12.79 -7.23
N ASP A 202 17.39 12.53 -6.68
CA ASP A 202 17.62 11.51 -5.66
C ASP A 202 16.68 11.67 -4.46
N LYS A 203 16.48 12.91 -4.01
CA LYS A 203 15.60 13.24 -2.90
C LYS A 203 14.12 13.02 -3.24
N LEU A 204 13.70 13.31 -4.47
CA LEU A 204 12.34 13.05 -4.93
C LEU A 204 12.09 11.56 -5.11
N GLN A 205 13.00 10.84 -5.76
CA GLN A 205 12.92 9.39 -5.94
C GLN A 205 12.83 8.67 -4.60
N LYS A 206 13.66 9.02 -3.65
CA LYS A 206 13.65 8.42 -2.32
C LYS A 206 12.28 8.51 -1.64
N ASN A 207 11.55 9.62 -1.80
CA ASN A 207 10.29 9.86 -1.11
C ASN A 207 9.04 9.50 -1.92
N LEU A 208 9.11 9.54 -3.25
CA LEU A 208 7.94 9.47 -4.14
C LEU A 208 7.97 8.26 -5.10
N SER A 209 9.05 7.47 -5.13
CA SER A 209 9.16 6.33 -6.05
C SER A 209 7.98 5.36 -5.96
N GLY A 210 7.53 5.05 -4.75
CA GLY A 210 6.43 4.11 -4.54
C GLY A 210 5.05 4.62 -4.95
N ILE A 211 4.91 5.91 -5.26
CA ILE A 211 3.65 6.52 -5.73
C ILE A 211 3.77 7.13 -7.14
N SER A 212 4.85 6.82 -7.87
CA SER A 212 5.14 7.38 -9.20
C SER A 212 4.01 7.16 -10.21
N HIS A 213 3.28 6.06 -10.11
CA HIS A 213 2.18 5.69 -11.01
C HIS A 213 0.79 5.92 -10.43
N LEU A 214 0.68 6.59 -9.26
CA LEU A 214 -0.58 6.83 -8.60
C LEU A 214 -1.36 7.95 -9.32
N ALA A 215 -2.34 7.57 -10.15
CA ALA A 215 -3.16 8.52 -10.91
C ALA A 215 -4.29 9.14 -10.08
N ARG A 216 -4.80 8.44 -9.08
CA ARG A 216 -5.91 8.86 -8.21
C ARG A 216 -5.62 8.55 -6.74
N ARG A 217 -6.36 9.18 -5.85
CA ARG A 217 -6.29 8.87 -4.40
C ARG A 217 -6.57 7.39 -4.16
N PRO A 218 -5.87 6.74 -3.22
CA PRO A 218 -6.12 5.35 -2.87
C PRO A 218 -7.48 5.17 -2.21
N ASP A 219 -8.07 3.99 -2.39
CA ASP A 219 -9.38 3.66 -1.82
C ASP A 219 -9.27 3.12 -0.38
N ALA A 220 -8.09 2.63 0.02
CA ALA A 220 -7.77 2.28 1.41
C ALA A 220 -6.28 2.47 1.68
N ILE A 221 -5.95 2.59 2.98
CA ILE A 221 -4.56 2.72 3.43
C ILE A 221 -4.26 1.62 4.45
N PHE A 222 -3.10 0.97 4.27
CA PHE A 222 -2.54 0.04 5.26
C PHE A 222 -1.34 0.69 5.94
N VAL A 223 -1.39 0.85 7.25
CA VAL A 223 -0.35 1.53 8.06
C VAL A 223 0.24 0.55 9.07
N LEU A 224 1.57 0.44 9.12
CA LEU A 224 2.27 -0.44 10.08
C LEU A 224 2.54 0.22 11.43
N ASP A 225 2.80 1.52 11.46
CA ASP A 225 3.02 2.29 12.71
C ASP A 225 2.17 3.55 12.70
N THR A 226 1.12 3.57 13.49
CA THR A 226 0.18 4.69 13.53
C THR A 226 0.65 5.87 14.38
N VAL A 227 1.55 5.64 15.34
CA VAL A 227 2.12 6.71 16.17
C VAL A 227 3.03 7.58 15.33
N LYS A 228 3.88 6.97 14.52
CA LYS A 228 4.79 7.69 13.64
C LYS A 228 4.06 8.33 12.46
N GLU A 229 3.09 7.61 11.90
CA GLU A 229 2.32 8.02 10.73
C GLU A 229 0.99 8.69 11.08
N HIS A 230 0.91 9.37 12.24
CA HIS A 230 -0.32 10.04 12.69
C HIS A 230 -0.85 11.06 11.69
N ILE A 231 0.02 11.67 10.87
CA ILE A 231 -0.37 12.59 9.81
C ILE A 231 -1.15 11.84 8.71
N ALA A 232 -0.66 10.65 8.30
CA ALA A 232 -1.32 9.82 7.29
C ALA A 232 -2.71 9.39 7.75
N VAL A 233 -2.83 8.92 8.99
CA VAL A 233 -4.12 8.53 9.59
C VAL A 233 -5.09 9.72 9.68
N THR A 234 -4.59 10.89 10.09
CA THR A 234 -5.41 12.11 10.16
C THR A 234 -5.91 12.56 8.78
N GLU A 235 -5.06 12.52 7.77
CA GLU A 235 -5.44 12.86 6.40
C GLU A 235 -6.45 11.88 5.82
N ALA A 236 -6.25 10.57 6.03
CA ALA A 236 -7.18 9.54 5.61
C ALA A 236 -8.57 9.73 6.22
N ASN A 237 -8.62 9.94 7.54
CA ASN A 237 -9.88 10.17 8.26
C ASN A 237 -10.61 11.42 7.78
N LYS A 238 -9.89 12.52 7.48
CA LYS A 238 -10.47 13.74 6.89
C LYS A 238 -11.14 13.49 5.54
N LEU A 239 -10.59 12.58 4.74
CA LEU A 239 -11.11 12.24 3.42
C LEU A 239 -12.11 11.08 3.45
N GLY A 240 -12.33 10.45 4.61
CA GLY A 240 -13.18 9.28 4.75
C GLY A 240 -12.60 8.02 4.09
N ILE A 241 -11.29 7.95 3.90
CA ILE A 241 -10.59 6.78 3.37
C ILE A 241 -10.42 5.78 4.53
N PRO A 242 -10.86 4.52 4.39
CA PRO A 242 -10.71 3.51 5.42
C PRO A 242 -9.23 3.20 5.70
N VAL A 243 -8.89 3.18 7.00
CA VAL A 243 -7.55 2.90 7.49
C VAL A 243 -7.53 1.51 8.10
N ILE A 244 -6.65 0.67 7.58
CA ILE A 244 -6.27 -0.61 8.15
C ILE A 244 -4.93 -0.40 8.80
N ALA A 245 -4.79 -0.66 10.09
CA ALA A 245 -3.51 -0.41 10.73
C ALA A 245 -3.16 -1.44 11.80
N VAL A 246 -1.86 -1.69 11.91
CA VAL A 246 -1.30 -2.41 13.05
C VAL A 246 -1.30 -1.48 14.26
N VAL A 247 -1.86 -1.96 15.35
CA VAL A 247 -2.10 -1.20 16.58
C VAL A 247 -1.35 -1.85 17.72
N ASP A 248 -0.29 -1.20 18.19
CA ASP A 248 0.43 -1.63 19.38
C ASP A 248 -0.21 -1.02 20.65
N SER A 249 0.27 -1.39 21.81
CA SER A 249 -0.27 -0.99 23.13
C SER A 249 -0.27 0.52 23.41
N ASN A 250 0.48 1.33 22.64
CA ASN A 250 0.61 2.79 22.80
C ASN A 250 -0.30 3.62 21.88
N VAL A 251 -1.10 2.98 21.05
CA VAL A 251 -1.93 3.60 20.01
C VAL A 251 -3.36 3.85 20.48
N ASP A 252 -4.07 4.80 19.84
CA ASP A 252 -5.51 4.99 20.00
C ASP A 252 -6.28 4.20 18.91
N PRO A 253 -6.99 3.11 19.27
CA PRO A 253 -7.71 2.30 18.30
C PRO A 253 -8.95 2.99 17.70
N ASP A 254 -9.50 4.01 18.36
CA ASP A 254 -10.74 4.67 17.92
C ASP A 254 -10.57 5.45 16.61
N LEU A 255 -9.35 5.80 16.26
CA LEU A 255 -9.03 6.53 15.03
C LEU A 255 -8.94 5.62 13.80
N ILE A 256 -9.02 4.30 13.98
CA ILE A 256 -8.74 3.29 12.95
C ILE A 256 -9.99 2.45 12.72
N GLN A 257 -10.40 2.30 11.47
CA GLN A 257 -11.59 1.52 11.12
C GLN A 257 -11.35 0.01 11.23
N PHE A 258 -10.15 -0.45 10.85
CA PHE A 258 -9.76 -1.85 10.90
C PHE A 258 -8.47 -2.02 11.72
N PRO A 259 -8.55 -1.94 13.07
CA PRO A 259 -7.39 -2.13 13.92
C PRO A 259 -6.98 -3.60 13.97
N ILE A 260 -5.71 -3.88 13.74
CA ILE A 260 -5.08 -5.18 13.90
C ILE A 260 -4.12 -5.09 15.09
N PRO A 261 -4.48 -5.59 16.28
CA PRO A 261 -3.59 -5.57 17.43
C PRO A 261 -2.33 -6.38 17.16
N GLY A 262 -1.17 -5.77 17.33
CA GLY A 262 0.09 -6.45 17.04
C GLY A 262 1.32 -5.58 17.25
N ASN A 263 2.47 -6.23 17.27
CA ASN A 263 3.77 -5.59 17.44
C ASN A 263 4.22 -4.89 16.15
N ASP A 264 4.52 -3.62 16.21
CA ASP A 264 5.03 -2.81 15.10
C ASP A 264 6.56 -2.63 15.09
N ASP A 265 7.26 -3.10 16.15
CA ASP A 265 8.71 -2.99 16.29
C ASP A 265 9.49 -4.17 15.71
N ALA A 266 8.90 -5.36 15.69
CA ALA A 266 9.56 -6.56 15.23
C ALA A 266 9.49 -6.70 13.71
N ILE A 267 10.65 -6.87 13.03
CA ILE A 267 10.73 -7.07 11.57
C ILE A 267 9.88 -8.26 11.13
N ARG A 268 9.93 -9.39 11.87
CA ARG A 268 9.17 -10.60 11.55
C ARG A 268 7.67 -10.40 11.69
N SER A 269 7.21 -9.58 12.66
CA SER A 269 5.81 -9.25 12.84
C SER A 269 5.32 -8.42 11.66
N ASN A 270 6.06 -7.37 11.29
CA ASN A 270 5.75 -6.50 10.17
C ASN A 270 5.73 -7.27 8.84
N ASP A 271 6.68 -8.18 8.63
CA ASP A 271 6.72 -9.05 7.46
C ASP A 271 5.49 -9.96 7.39
N LEU A 272 5.14 -10.64 8.48
CA LEU A 272 3.97 -11.51 8.55
C LEU A 272 2.67 -10.76 8.26
N LEU A 273 2.44 -9.62 8.93
CA LEU A 273 1.22 -8.84 8.78
C LEU A 273 1.09 -8.23 7.38
N THR A 274 2.19 -7.71 6.83
CA THR A 274 2.21 -7.18 5.46
C THR A 274 1.98 -8.28 4.43
N ARG A 275 2.55 -9.47 4.64
CA ARG A 275 2.30 -10.65 3.81
C ARG A 275 0.83 -11.01 3.76
N VAL A 276 0.16 -11.07 4.91
CA VAL A 276 -1.27 -11.39 4.99
C VAL A 276 -2.12 -10.43 4.16
N ILE A 277 -1.86 -9.13 4.29
CA ILE A 277 -2.58 -8.13 3.50
C ILE A 277 -2.24 -8.24 2.01
N SER A 278 -0.99 -8.57 1.66
CA SER A 278 -0.61 -8.79 0.27
C SER A 278 -1.30 -10.02 -0.34
N GLU A 279 -1.46 -11.11 0.43
CA GLU A 279 -2.21 -12.29 0.01
C GLU A 279 -3.70 -11.96 -0.22
N ALA A 280 -4.32 -11.13 0.63
CA ALA A 280 -5.68 -10.63 0.42
C ALA A 280 -5.82 -9.85 -0.90
N ILE A 281 -4.82 -9.03 -1.24
CA ILE A 281 -4.81 -8.28 -2.50
C ILE A 281 -4.70 -9.22 -3.70
N ILE A 282 -3.82 -10.21 -3.65
CA ILE A 282 -3.64 -11.20 -4.72
C ILE A 282 -4.94 -11.99 -4.94
N GLU A 283 -5.59 -12.45 -3.86
CA GLU A 283 -6.87 -13.14 -3.94
C GLU A 283 -7.96 -12.22 -4.52
N GLY A 284 -8.02 -10.97 -4.09
CA GLY A 284 -8.95 -9.97 -4.62
C GLY A 284 -8.79 -9.75 -6.12
N ARG A 285 -7.54 -9.63 -6.61
CA ARG A 285 -7.24 -9.53 -8.05
C ARG A 285 -7.69 -10.78 -8.81
N PHE A 286 -7.42 -11.95 -8.28
CA PHE A 286 -7.87 -13.20 -8.89
C PHE A 286 -9.40 -13.28 -9.02
N ILE A 287 -10.13 -12.79 -8.01
CA ILE A 287 -11.60 -12.69 -8.06
C ILE A 287 -12.03 -11.68 -9.13
N ALA A 288 -11.36 -10.50 -9.20
CA ALA A 288 -11.63 -9.47 -10.21
C ALA A 288 -11.42 -10.02 -11.63
N GLN A 289 -10.33 -10.74 -11.87
CA GLN A 289 -10.03 -11.38 -13.16
C GLN A 289 -11.07 -12.42 -13.55
N LYS A 290 -11.54 -13.23 -12.60
CA LYS A 290 -12.62 -14.18 -12.85
C LYS A 290 -13.96 -13.51 -13.19
N ARG A 291 -14.24 -12.33 -12.61
CA ARG A 291 -15.46 -11.57 -12.90
C ARG A 291 -15.39 -10.87 -14.25
N ASN A 292 -14.21 -10.38 -14.65
CA ASN A 292 -14.00 -9.62 -15.88
C ASN A 292 -12.83 -10.21 -16.70
N PRO A 293 -13.02 -11.33 -17.42
CA PRO A 293 -11.93 -11.97 -18.17
C PRO A 293 -11.40 -11.13 -19.33
N ALA A 294 -12.20 -10.18 -19.84
CA ALA A 294 -11.77 -9.27 -20.92
C ALA A 294 -10.72 -8.23 -20.43
N ALA A 295 -10.79 -7.78 -19.17
CA ALA A 295 -9.79 -6.90 -18.59
C ALA A 295 -8.47 -7.64 -18.31
N ALA A 296 -8.55 -8.92 -17.93
CA ALA A 296 -7.38 -9.77 -17.71
C ALA A 296 -6.52 -9.96 -18.97
N ALA A 297 -7.16 -10.07 -20.15
CA ALA A 297 -6.45 -10.21 -21.40
C ALA A 297 -5.58 -8.98 -21.74
N THR A 298 -6.00 -7.80 -21.32
CA THR A 298 -5.26 -6.54 -21.55
C THR A 298 -4.04 -6.43 -20.63
N GLU A 299 -4.15 -6.89 -19.36
CA GLU A 299 -3.02 -6.90 -18.43
C GLU A 299 -1.96 -7.95 -18.81
N VAL A 300 -2.39 -9.14 -19.24
CA VAL A 300 -1.47 -10.20 -19.68
C VAL A 300 -0.64 -9.74 -20.88
N VAL A 301 -1.26 -9.07 -21.84
CA VAL A 301 -0.53 -8.50 -23.00
C VAL A 301 0.47 -7.42 -22.59
N ALA A 302 0.14 -6.61 -21.58
CA ALA A 302 1.07 -5.60 -21.05
C ALA A 302 2.26 -6.24 -20.29
N VAL A 303 2.00 -7.32 -19.53
CA VAL A 303 3.05 -8.06 -18.81
C VAL A 303 3.94 -8.85 -19.77
N GLU A 304 3.38 -9.43 -20.84
CA GLU A 304 4.18 -10.12 -21.85
C GLU A 304 5.09 -9.17 -22.62
N ARG A 305 4.62 -7.95 -22.96
CA ARG A 305 5.46 -6.91 -23.57
C ARG A 305 6.63 -6.49 -22.68
N THR A 306 6.39 -6.32 -21.39
CA THR A 306 7.46 -6.01 -20.44
C THR A 306 8.43 -7.18 -20.23
N ALA A 307 7.97 -8.43 -20.32
CA ALA A 307 8.82 -9.62 -20.24
C ALA A 307 9.74 -9.76 -21.45
N GLU A 308 9.25 -9.46 -22.67
CA GLU A 308 10.06 -9.44 -23.88
C GLU A 308 11.10 -8.29 -23.85
N GLU A 309 10.71 -7.11 -23.41
CA GLU A 309 11.63 -5.99 -23.21
C GLU A 309 12.70 -6.29 -22.15
N ASN A 310 12.34 -6.95 -21.07
CA ASN A 310 13.29 -7.39 -20.05
C ASN A 310 14.26 -8.45 -20.57
N ALA A 311 13.78 -9.41 -21.37
CA ALA A 311 14.63 -10.40 -22.01
C ALA A 311 15.60 -9.76 -23.03
N ALA A 312 15.16 -8.78 -23.78
CA ALA A 312 16.02 -8.01 -24.69
C ALA A 312 17.07 -7.18 -23.91
N PHE A 313 16.70 -6.61 -22.79
CA PHE A 313 17.63 -5.87 -21.91
C PHE A 313 18.65 -6.79 -21.23
N GLU A 314 18.24 -7.98 -20.78
CA GLU A 314 19.16 -8.98 -20.24
C GLU A 314 20.14 -9.50 -21.32
N ALA A 315 19.68 -9.70 -22.55
CA ALA A 315 20.54 -10.07 -23.66
C ALA A 315 21.59 -8.97 -23.96
N GLN A 316 21.16 -7.70 -24.00
CA GLN A 316 22.10 -6.58 -24.18
C GLN A 316 23.11 -6.47 -23.03
N GLN A 317 22.70 -6.69 -21.77
CA GLN A 317 23.63 -6.72 -20.63
C GLN A 317 24.59 -7.89 -20.71
N ALA A 318 24.17 -9.06 -21.17
CA ALA A 318 25.04 -10.22 -21.35
C ALA A 318 26.11 -9.96 -22.42
N ASP A 319 25.73 -9.33 -23.54
CA ASP A 319 26.67 -8.95 -24.61
C ASP A 319 27.64 -7.85 -24.15
N ALA A 320 27.17 -6.86 -23.41
CA ALA A 320 28.05 -5.84 -22.82
C ALA A 320 29.06 -6.44 -21.83
N ARG A 321 28.65 -7.43 -21.01
CA ARG A 321 29.56 -8.16 -20.10
C ARG A 321 30.57 -8.97 -20.88
N ARG A 322 30.24 -9.63 -22.00
CA ARG A 322 31.15 -10.35 -22.85
C ARG A 322 32.22 -9.43 -23.46
N GLN A 323 31.78 -8.29 -24.01
CA GLN A 323 32.66 -7.27 -24.58
C GLN A 323 33.62 -6.68 -23.53
N ALA A 324 33.12 -6.43 -22.30
CA ALA A 324 33.94 -5.96 -21.20
C ALA A 324 35.00 -7.03 -20.78
N ALA A 325 34.64 -8.30 -20.73
CA ALA A 325 35.54 -9.40 -20.42
C ALA A 325 36.65 -9.59 -21.52
N GLU A 326 36.25 -9.48 -22.79
CA GLU A 326 37.22 -9.52 -23.92
C GLU A 326 38.17 -8.33 -23.90
N ALA A 327 37.66 -7.13 -23.56
CA ALA A 327 38.49 -5.94 -23.41
C ALA A 327 39.48 -6.07 -22.23
N GLN A 328 39.06 -6.68 -21.14
CA GLN A 328 39.95 -6.98 -20.00
C GLN A 328 41.00 -8.02 -20.38
N ALA A 329 40.62 -9.12 -21.02
CA ALA A 329 41.55 -10.13 -21.46
C ALA A 329 42.60 -9.59 -22.46
N SER A 330 42.18 -8.71 -23.40
CA SER A 330 43.09 -8.04 -24.32
C SER A 330 44.07 -7.07 -23.64
N ARG A 331 43.62 -6.42 -22.55
CA ARG A 331 44.48 -5.56 -21.71
C ARG A 331 45.50 -6.36 -20.93
N GLU A 332 45.12 -7.48 -20.35
CA GLU A 332 46.02 -8.40 -19.64
C GLU A 332 47.04 -9.03 -20.56
N ALA A 333 46.61 -9.42 -21.77
CA ALA A 333 47.52 -9.92 -22.81
C ALA A 333 48.56 -8.88 -23.26
N ARG A 334 48.21 -7.60 -23.30
CA ARG A 334 49.16 -6.51 -23.61
C ARG A 334 50.10 -6.22 -22.45
N LEU A 335 49.71 -6.43 -21.21
CA LEU A 335 50.53 -6.23 -20.02
C LEU A 335 51.50 -7.41 -19.81
N SER A 336 51.14 -8.62 -20.23
CA SER A 336 51.95 -9.83 -20.14
C SER A 336 52.92 -10.02 -21.32
N ALA A 337 52.82 -9.20 -22.38
CA ALA A 337 53.78 -9.24 -23.48
C ALA A 337 55.18 -8.82 -23.01
N PRO A 338 56.24 -9.60 -23.23
CA PRO A 338 57.59 -9.26 -22.80
C PRO A 338 58.05 -7.98 -23.53
N LYS A 339 58.59 -7.01 -22.77
CA LYS A 339 59.22 -5.80 -23.31
C LYS A 339 60.30 -6.23 -24.32
N PRO A 340 60.31 -5.62 -25.52
CA PRO A 340 61.44 -5.86 -26.44
C PRO A 340 62.75 -5.45 -25.77
N ALA A 341 63.69 -6.37 -25.75
CA ALA A 341 65.00 -6.14 -25.18
C ALA A 341 65.69 -4.97 -25.89
N ASP A 342 66.24 -4.03 -25.10
CA ASP A 342 67.09 -2.95 -25.55
C ASP A 342 68.22 -3.50 -26.43
N GLN A 343 68.18 -3.10 -27.68
CA GLN A 343 69.39 -3.30 -28.54
C GLN A 343 70.48 -2.29 -28.09
N PRO A 344 71.71 -2.73 -27.78
CA PRO A 344 72.72 -1.76 -27.51
C PRO A 344 73.11 -0.98 -28.74
N ALA A 345 73.19 0.34 -28.63
CA ALA A 345 73.68 1.23 -29.63
C ALA A 345 75.14 0.84 -29.97
N ALA A 346 75.41 0.48 -31.20
CA ALA A 346 76.77 0.34 -31.74
C ALA A 346 77.27 1.75 -32.10
N GLU A 347 78.48 2.05 -31.68
CA GLU A 347 79.30 3.21 -32.00
C GLU A 347 79.32 3.60 -33.50
#